data_bdcc7afc9de15a9f13311a1c344cf24b
#
_entry.id   bdcc7afc9de15a9f13311a1c344cf24b
#
_cell.length_a   1.000
_cell.length_b   1.000
_cell.length_c   1.000
_cell.angle_alpha   90.00
_cell.angle_beta   90.00
_cell.angle_gamma   90.00
#
_symmetry.space_group_name_H-M   'P 1'
#
loop_
_entity.id
_entity.type
_entity.pdbx_description
1 polymer ?
#
loop_
_entity_poly.entity_id
_entity_poly.type
_entity_poly.pdbx_seq_one_letter_code
_entity_poly.pdbx_strand_id
1 'polypeptide(L)'
;DCQLFGGNNICVSAGGRFTNVSTYPYNNTSGLIIGAYRFSDHIRFGGYLDQNLSQSTPGGIVQLNNGSPMVGIFGVWSQNMDGTGAEAKISAGYANKDATLTRPVVGVSEAGAGSTSLTTQGVMGLLKYGFAIGNRSVVSPYIGMRYVAGGMGSYSEGQSNTVSSPLTYNAIDNYTTTALVGLMSSHRLAERTSLLISAGVEKDTNANIGNLITTGNGEFNVAMNNNYRSVRPTASLGAFHDLSAHERIGLSAIYRQEAYQALTSTTVMATYTVGL
;
A
#
# COMPACT_ATOMS: atom_id res chain seq x y z
N ASP A 1 4.91 3.91 -10.36
CA ASP A 1 4.77 4.97 -11.36
C ASP A 1 5.10 4.45 -12.76
N CYS A 2 4.45 5.04 -13.77
CA CYS A 2 4.66 4.81 -15.17
C CYS A 2 5.72 5.80 -15.67
N GLN A 3 6.77 5.33 -16.33
CA GLN A 3 7.93 6.15 -16.75
C GLN A 3 8.32 5.94 -18.21
N LEU A 4 7.64 5.07 -18.92
CA LEU A 4 7.88 4.78 -20.32
C LEU A 4 6.81 5.50 -21.15
N PHE A 5 7.22 6.50 -21.92
CA PHE A 5 6.32 7.33 -22.70
C PHE A 5 6.61 7.17 -24.21
N GLY A 6 5.57 7.04 -25.00
CA GLY A 6 5.64 7.06 -26.45
C GLY A 6 5.43 8.45 -27.05
N GLY A 7 5.07 8.50 -28.33
CA GLY A 7 4.89 9.74 -29.07
C GLY A 7 3.75 10.63 -28.58
N ASN A 8 2.74 10.04 -27.94
CA ASN A 8 1.60 10.78 -27.38
C ASN A 8 1.82 11.20 -25.91
N ASN A 9 2.99 10.99 -25.35
CA ASN A 9 3.32 11.30 -23.96
C ASN A 9 2.45 10.54 -22.93
N ILE A 10 1.90 9.40 -23.31
CA ILE A 10 1.07 8.56 -22.46
C ILE A 10 1.85 7.30 -22.08
N CYS A 11 1.71 6.88 -20.83
CA CYS A 11 2.21 5.62 -20.31
C CYS A 11 1.07 4.87 -19.65
N VAL A 12 0.90 3.59 -19.99
CA VAL A 12 -0.06 2.70 -19.36
C VAL A 12 0.67 1.46 -18.84
N SER A 13 0.39 1.08 -17.62
CA SER A 13 0.92 -0.14 -17.01
C SER A 13 -0.22 -0.95 -16.41
N ALA A 14 -0.22 -2.24 -16.68
CA ALA A 14 -1.12 -3.20 -16.05
C ALA A 14 -0.30 -4.27 -15.33
N GLY A 15 -0.83 -4.81 -14.24
CA GLY A 15 -0.10 -5.83 -13.49
C GLY A 15 -0.91 -6.50 -12.41
N GLY A 16 -0.25 -7.46 -11.76
CA GLY A 16 -0.76 -8.15 -10.59
C GLY A 16 0.12 -7.90 -9.38
N ARG A 17 -0.50 -7.83 -8.24
CA ARG A 17 0.16 -7.66 -6.94
C ARG A 17 -0.29 -8.76 -5.98
N PHE A 18 0.68 -9.37 -5.32
CA PHE A 18 0.47 -10.31 -4.23
C PHE A 18 1.12 -9.77 -2.97
N THR A 19 0.35 -9.68 -1.89
CA THR A 19 0.84 -9.25 -0.57
C THR A 19 0.59 -10.36 0.45
N ASN A 20 1.64 -10.71 1.19
CA ASN A 20 1.61 -11.64 2.30
C ASN A 20 1.98 -10.91 3.59
N VAL A 21 1.25 -11.18 4.67
CA VAL A 21 1.55 -10.70 6.02
C VAL A 21 1.99 -11.89 6.86
N SER A 22 3.27 -11.89 7.30
CA SER A 22 3.94 -13.09 7.86
C SER A 22 3.46 -13.53 9.24
N THR A 23 2.95 -12.62 10.06
CA THR A 23 2.56 -12.91 11.45
C THR A 23 1.14 -13.48 11.55
N TYR A 24 0.27 -13.12 10.62
CA TYR A 24 -1.06 -13.68 10.44
C TYR A 24 -1.14 -14.20 9.00
N PRO A 25 -1.73 -15.38 8.76
CA PRO A 25 -1.83 -15.91 7.42
C PRO A 25 -2.84 -15.11 6.56
N TYR A 26 -2.51 -13.84 6.36
CA TYR A 26 -3.26 -12.92 5.51
C TYR A 26 -2.56 -12.79 4.17
N ASN A 27 -3.27 -13.12 3.12
CA ASN A 27 -2.81 -12.94 1.74
C ASN A 27 -3.82 -12.14 0.95
N ASN A 28 -3.32 -11.27 0.09
CA ASN A 28 -4.12 -10.46 -0.81
C ASN A 28 -3.53 -10.48 -2.21
N THR A 29 -4.34 -10.83 -3.21
CA THR A 29 -4.02 -10.71 -4.63
C THR A 29 -4.88 -9.63 -5.24
N SER A 30 -4.27 -8.71 -5.98
CA SER A 30 -4.98 -7.63 -6.67
C SER A 30 -4.49 -7.41 -8.09
N GLY A 31 -5.37 -6.88 -8.94
CA GLY A 31 -5.05 -6.35 -10.25
C GLY A 31 -4.82 -4.84 -10.16
N LEU A 32 -3.80 -4.36 -10.87
CA LEU A 32 -3.37 -2.97 -10.85
C LEU A 32 -3.34 -2.42 -12.27
N ILE A 33 -3.87 -1.21 -12.45
CA ILE A 33 -3.75 -0.42 -13.67
C ILE A 33 -3.21 0.95 -13.29
N ILE A 34 -2.19 1.43 -13.99
CA ILE A 34 -1.58 2.74 -13.81
C ILE A 34 -1.59 3.47 -15.14
N GLY A 35 -2.05 4.71 -15.15
CA GLY A 35 -1.96 5.61 -16.29
C GLY A 35 -1.14 6.83 -15.90
N ALA A 36 -0.29 7.32 -16.81
CA ALA A 36 0.43 8.58 -16.62
C ALA A 36 0.53 9.38 -17.94
N TYR A 37 0.59 10.68 -17.78
CA TYR A 37 0.82 11.63 -18.84
C TYR A 37 2.06 12.49 -18.53
N ARG A 38 2.96 12.59 -19.50
CA ARG A 38 4.13 13.47 -19.45
C ARG A 38 3.76 14.83 -20.00
N PHE A 39 3.55 15.78 -19.10
CA PHE A 39 3.20 17.15 -19.46
C PHE A 39 4.39 17.93 -20.04
N SER A 40 5.59 17.65 -19.51
CA SER A 40 6.85 18.22 -20.00
C SER A 40 8.01 17.25 -19.70
N ASP A 41 9.21 17.58 -20.12
CA ASP A 41 10.42 16.81 -19.79
C ASP A 41 10.70 16.72 -18.30
N HIS A 42 10.09 17.59 -17.51
CA HIS A 42 10.27 17.63 -16.05
C HIS A 42 9.06 17.20 -15.26
N ILE A 43 7.85 17.22 -15.83
CA ILE A 43 6.60 17.01 -15.09
C ILE A 43 5.81 15.87 -15.71
N ARG A 44 5.45 14.90 -14.86
CA ARG A 44 4.48 13.85 -15.17
C ARG A 44 3.47 13.71 -14.05
N PHE A 45 2.27 13.36 -14.40
CA PHE A 45 1.21 13.05 -13.44
C PHE A 45 0.41 11.84 -13.91
N GLY A 46 -0.26 11.20 -12.99
CA GLY A 46 -1.02 10.01 -13.31
C GLY A 46 -1.92 9.56 -12.19
N GLY A 47 -2.55 8.44 -12.43
CA GLY A 47 -3.40 7.77 -11.46
C GLY A 47 -3.26 6.26 -11.53
N TYR A 48 -3.81 5.59 -10.53
CA TYR A 48 -3.87 4.14 -10.49
C TYR A 48 -5.17 3.64 -9.90
N LEU A 49 -5.53 2.45 -10.33
CA LEU A 49 -6.64 1.64 -9.82
C LEU A 49 -6.08 0.32 -9.34
N ASP A 50 -6.47 -0.09 -8.15
CA ASP A 50 -6.05 -1.37 -7.55
C ASP A 50 -7.28 -2.11 -7.03
N GLN A 51 -7.60 -3.23 -7.66
CA GLN A 51 -8.77 -4.04 -7.37
C GLN A 51 -8.37 -5.35 -6.70
N ASN A 52 -8.89 -5.61 -5.51
CA ASN A 52 -8.75 -6.91 -4.89
C ASN A 52 -9.44 -7.98 -5.73
N LEU A 53 -8.71 -9.05 -6.06
CA LEU A 53 -9.19 -10.21 -6.78
C LEU A 53 -9.43 -11.39 -5.84
N SER A 54 -8.56 -11.55 -4.84
CA SER A 54 -8.65 -12.65 -3.87
C SER A 54 -8.03 -12.21 -2.54
N GLN A 55 -8.64 -12.63 -1.46
CA GLN A 55 -8.18 -12.38 -0.10
C GLN A 55 -8.34 -13.64 0.74
N SER A 56 -7.34 -13.95 1.55
CA SER A 56 -7.41 -14.99 2.57
C SER A 56 -7.13 -14.38 3.92
N THR A 57 -8.03 -14.58 4.87
CA THR A 57 -7.89 -14.16 6.27
C THR A 57 -7.95 -15.36 7.20
N PRO A 58 -7.24 -15.34 8.35
CA PRO A 58 -7.33 -16.41 9.34
C PRO A 58 -8.79 -16.65 9.76
N GLY A 59 -9.24 -17.90 9.64
CA GLY A 59 -10.59 -18.29 10.04
C GLY A 59 -11.74 -17.64 9.29
N GLY A 60 -11.48 -16.93 8.18
CA GLY A 60 -12.53 -16.24 7.42
C GLY A 60 -13.22 -15.09 8.19
N ILE A 61 -12.54 -14.54 9.20
CA ILE A 61 -13.09 -13.52 10.11
C ILE A 61 -13.47 -12.23 9.38
N VAL A 62 -12.72 -11.86 8.34
CA VAL A 62 -12.99 -10.66 7.53
C VAL A 62 -13.19 -11.07 6.08
N GLN A 63 -14.34 -10.74 5.53
CA GLN A 63 -14.66 -10.91 4.11
C GLN A 63 -14.91 -9.53 3.50
N LEU A 64 -14.13 -9.16 2.48
CA LEU A 64 -14.40 -7.96 1.71
C LEU A 64 -15.48 -8.27 0.67
N ASN A 65 -16.55 -7.49 0.73
CA ASN A 65 -17.69 -7.63 -0.17
C ASN A 65 -17.44 -6.72 -1.37
N ASN A 66 -16.81 -7.22 -2.43
CA ASN A 66 -16.68 -6.59 -3.75
C ASN A 66 -16.69 -5.05 -3.76
N GLY A 67 -15.85 -4.46 -2.94
CA GLY A 67 -15.80 -3.02 -2.81
C GLY A 67 -15.22 -2.34 -4.06
N SER A 68 -15.39 -1.04 -4.11
CA SER A 68 -14.76 -0.19 -5.11
C SER A 68 -13.24 -0.39 -5.15
N PRO A 69 -12.56 -0.28 -6.29
CA PRO A 69 -11.11 -0.35 -6.34
C PRO A 69 -10.50 0.78 -5.48
N MET A 70 -9.31 0.54 -4.94
CA MET A 70 -8.49 1.63 -4.41
C MET A 70 -8.10 2.52 -5.58
N VAL A 71 -8.29 3.82 -5.43
CA VAL A 71 -7.92 4.83 -6.42
C VAL A 71 -6.80 5.70 -5.88
N GLY A 72 -5.91 6.13 -6.75
CA GLY A 72 -4.86 7.06 -6.36
C GLY A 72 -4.38 7.90 -7.51
N ILE A 73 -3.78 9.03 -7.16
CA ILE A 73 -3.17 9.97 -8.08
C ILE A 73 -1.74 10.27 -7.65
N PHE A 74 -0.91 10.66 -8.59
CA PHE A 74 0.45 11.10 -8.31
C PHE A 74 0.91 12.18 -9.28
N GLY A 75 1.84 12.99 -8.82
CA GLY A 75 2.59 13.96 -9.60
C GLY A 75 4.07 13.83 -9.29
N VAL A 76 4.91 13.98 -10.31
CA VAL A 76 6.36 13.91 -10.17
C VAL A 76 6.97 15.06 -10.96
N TRP A 77 7.86 15.77 -10.32
CA TRP A 77 8.79 16.70 -10.96
C TRP A 77 10.20 16.13 -10.90
N SER A 78 10.92 16.10 -12.00
CA SER A 78 12.29 15.61 -12.09
C SER A 78 13.16 16.64 -12.79
N GLN A 79 14.32 16.93 -12.22
CA GLN A 79 15.30 17.84 -12.84
C GLN A 79 15.85 17.26 -14.14
N ASN A 80 16.17 15.95 -14.12
CA ASN A 80 16.69 15.21 -15.27
C ASN A 80 15.88 13.93 -15.50
N MET A 81 15.75 13.50 -16.75
CA MET A 81 15.02 12.29 -17.14
C MET A 81 15.76 10.98 -16.83
N ASP A 82 17.07 11.04 -16.66
CA ASP A 82 17.95 9.89 -16.40
C ASP A 82 18.00 9.48 -14.91
N GLY A 83 17.23 10.18 -14.06
CA GLY A 83 17.15 9.92 -12.62
C GLY A 83 18.25 10.61 -11.80
N THR A 84 19.13 11.39 -12.44
CA THR A 84 20.08 12.26 -11.75
C THR A 84 19.45 13.59 -11.35
N GLY A 85 20.07 14.29 -10.40
CA GLY A 85 19.55 15.56 -9.89
C GLY A 85 18.35 15.39 -8.98
N ALA A 86 17.64 16.49 -8.75
CA ALA A 86 16.50 16.53 -7.83
C ALA A 86 15.22 15.94 -8.44
N GLU A 87 14.47 15.20 -7.63
CA GLU A 87 13.12 14.74 -7.95
C GLU A 87 12.22 14.95 -6.75
N ALA A 88 11.02 15.49 -7.02
CA ALA A 88 9.94 15.60 -6.04
C ALA A 88 8.74 14.79 -6.50
N LYS A 89 8.17 14.01 -5.60
CA LYS A 89 6.95 13.22 -5.84
C LYS A 89 5.91 13.50 -4.78
N ILE A 90 4.67 13.67 -5.22
CA ILE A 90 3.48 13.69 -4.36
C ILE A 90 2.52 12.62 -4.83
N SER A 91 1.84 11.97 -3.91
CA SER A 91 0.79 11.00 -4.23
C SER A 91 -0.30 11.00 -3.18
N ALA A 92 -1.52 10.70 -3.60
CA ALA A 92 -2.66 10.50 -2.72
C ALA A 92 -3.43 9.26 -3.14
N GLY A 93 -4.06 8.60 -2.18
CA GLY A 93 -4.85 7.40 -2.43
C GLY A 93 -6.05 7.31 -1.48
N TYR A 94 -7.09 6.65 -1.97
CA TYR A 94 -8.33 6.41 -1.23
C TYR A 94 -8.87 5.02 -1.53
N ALA A 95 -9.33 4.34 -0.50
CA ALA A 95 -10.05 3.08 -0.59
C ALA A 95 -11.23 3.08 0.38
N ASN A 96 -12.36 2.57 -0.07
CA ASN A 96 -13.51 2.25 0.76
C ASN A 96 -14.00 0.86 0.39
N LYS A 97 -14.07 -0.04 1.36
CA LYS A 97 -14.43 -1.43 1.17
C LYS A 97 -15.55 -1.80 2.15
N ASP A 98 -16.61 -2.37 1.64
CA ASP A 98 -17.58 -3.05 2.49
C ASP A 98 -17.01 -4.37 2.98
N ALA A 99 -17.19 -4.69 4.24
CA ALA A 99 -16.70 -5.89 4.86
C ALA A 99 -17.77 -6.55 5.75
N THR A 100 -17.78 -7.87 5.73
CA THR A 100 -18.47 -8.69 6.72
C THR A 100 -17.46 -9.22 7.71
N LEU A 101 -17.67 -8.94 8.99
CA LEU A 101 -16.84 -9.45 10.07
C LEU A 101 -17.60 -10.56 10.80
N THR A 102 -16.91 -11.69 11.01
CA THR A 102 -17.47 -12.85 11.70
C THR A 102 -16.68 -13.11 12.97
N ARG A 103 -17.34 -13.07 14.10
CA ARG A 103 -16.77 -13.48 15.38
C ARG A 103 -16.91 -14.99 15.52
N PRO A 104 -15.79 -15.74 15.65
CA PRO A 104 -15.87 -17.19 15.88
C PRO A 104 -16.37 -17.49 17.28
N VAL A 105 -16.85 -18.70 17.48
CA VAL A 105 -17.11 -19.25 18.82
C VAL A 105 -15.79 -19.39 19.57
N VAL A 106 -15.71 -18.84 20.78
CA VAL A 106 -14.57 -18.99 21.68
C VAL A 106 -15.09 -19.45 23.05
N GLY A 107 -14.76 -20.66 23.42
CA GLY A 107 -15.27 -21.27 24.67
C GLY A 107 -16.79 -21.43 24.63
N VAL A 108 -17.48 -20.72 25.52
CA VAL A 108 -18.95 -20.70 25.60
C VAL A 108 -19.60 -19.51 24.89
N SER A 109 -18.79 -18.67 24.20
CA SER A 109 -19.31 -17.53 23.47
C SER A 109 -20.02 -17.95 22.19
N GLU A 110 -21.04 -17.18 21.80
CA GLU A 110 -21.71 -17.38 20.51
C GLU A 110 -20.88 -16.85 19.34
N ALA A 111 -21.06 -17.42 18.16
CA ALA A 111 -20.62 -16.78 16.93
C ALA A 111 -21.53 -15.61 16.59
N GLY A 112 -20.98 -14.57 15.94
CA GLY A 112 -21.76 -13.43 15.47
C GLY A 112 -21.17 -12.92 14.15
N ALA A 113 -22.01 -12.28 13.34
CA ALA A 113 -21.57 -11.64 12.10
C ALA A 113 -22.27 -10.29 11.92
N GLY A 114 -21.53 -9.32 11.38
CA GLY A 114 -22.05 -8.01 11.06
C GLY A 114 -21.30 -7.38 9.89
N SER A 115 -21.91 -6.38 9.28
CA SER A 115 -21.33 -5.67 8.13
C SER A 115 -20.92 -4.26 8.49
N THR A 116 -19.81 -3.82 7.96
CA THR A 116 -19.24 -2.48 8.15
C THR A 116 -18.51 -2.01 6.90
N SER A 117 -18.09 -0.76 6.91
CA SER A 117 -17.19 -0.20 5.90
C SER A 117 -15.79 0.00 6.46
N LEU A 118 -14.78 -0.32 5.65
CA LEU A 118 -13.36 -0.08 5.93
C LEU A 118 -12.88 1.02 5.00
N THR A 119 -12.49 2.14 5.55
CA THR A 119 -12.02 3.30 4.79
C THR A 119 -10.54 3.51 5.04
N THR A 120 -9.79 3.80 3.99
CA THR A 120 -8.37 4.18 4.09
C THR A 120 -8.07 5.29 3.11
N GLN A 121 -7.36 6.29 3.57
CA GLN A 121 -6.87 7.39 2.75
C GLN A 121 -5.44 7.76 3.15
N GLY A 122 -4.68 8.27 2.21
CA GLY A 122 -3.32 8.68 2.52
C GLY A 122 -2.76 9.67 1.50
N VAL A 123 -1.79 10.41 1.95
CA VAL A 123 -0.99 11.31 1.14
C VAL A 123 0.48 11.11 1.47
N MET A 124 1.35 11.20 0.45
CA MET A 124 2.79 11.07 0.63
C MET A 124 3.50 12.11 -0.24
N GLY A 125 4.49 12.79 0.34
CA GLY A 125 5.48 13.59 -0.35
C GLY A 125 6.86 12.96 -0.20
N LEU A 126 7.67 12.97 -1.26
CA LEU A 126 9.03 12.43 -1.26
C LEU A 126 9.93 13.33 -2.09
N LEU A 127 11.12 13.60 -1.57
CA LEU A 127 12.19 14.31 -2.23
C LEU A 127 13.41 13.39 -2.32
N LYS A 128 14.07 13.32 -3.46
CA LYS A 128 15.33 12.61 -3.63
C LYS A 128 16.30 13.41 -4.49
N TYR A 129 17.58 13.09 -4.38
CA TYR A 129 18.61 13.65 -5.25
C TYR A 129 19.49 12.52 -5.80
N GLY A 130 19.53 12.36 -7.12
CA GLY A 130 20.27 11.31 -7.80
C GLY A 130 21.72 11.72 -8.13
N PHE A 131 22.66 10.94 -7.63
CA PHE A 131 24.08 11.05 -7.93
C PHE A 131 24.47 9.96 -8.94
N ALA A 132 25.03 10.34 -10.09
CA ALA A 132 25.58 9.39 -11.02
C ALA A 132 26.84 8.75 -10.43
N ILE A 133 26.91 7.41 -10.43
CA ILE A 133 28.07 6.64 -10.02
C ILE A 133 28.52 5.80 -11.22
N GLY A 134 29.55 6.32 -11.91
CA GLY A 134 29.93 5.79 -13.21
C GLY A 134 28.82 5.96 -14.25
N ASN A 135 28.85 5.12 -15.31
CA ASN A 135 27.93 5.28 -16.45
C ASN A 135 26.67 4.42 -16.35
N ARG A 136 26.50 3.64 -15.27
CA ARG A 136 25.44 2.62 -15.17
C ARG A 136 24.63 2.70 -13.90
N SER A 137 25.02 3.53 -12.95
CA SER A 137 24.39 3.56 -11.63
C SER A 137 24.01 4.98 -11.23
N VAL A 138 22.85 5.11 -10.61
CA VAL A 138 22.43 6.32 -9.92
C VAL A 138 22.09 5.93 -8.49
N VAL A 139 22.67 6.64 -7.51
CA VAL A 139 22.34 6.48 -6.09
C VAL A 139 21.64 7.73 -5.60
N SER A 140 20.48 7.55 -4.99
CA SER A 140 19.60 8.65 -4.61
C SER A 140 19.23 8.54 -3.14
N PRO A 141 19.83 9.32 -2.22
CA PRO A 141 19.25 9.54 -0.92
C PRO A 141 17.87 10.19 -1.07
N TYR A 142 16.95 9.81 -0.19
CA TYR A 142 15.61 10.37 -0.15
C TYR A 142 15.14 10.67 1.26
N ILE A 143 14.27 11.67 1.35
CA ILE A 143 13.47 11.98 2.53
C ILE A 143 12.01 12.14 2.11
N GLY A 144 11.11 11.91 3.03
CA GLY A 144 9.68 12.10 2.74
C GLY A 144 8.82 12.10 3.98
N MET A 145 7.56 12.40 3.76
CA MET A 145 6.50 12.29 4.77
C MET A 145 5.29 11.59 4.18
N ARG A 146 4.65 10.78 4.99
CA ARG A 146 3.41 10.09 4.65
C ARG A 146 2.41 10.27 5.78
N TYR A 147 1.19 10.66 5.44
CA TYR A 147 0.03 10.61 6.31
C TYR A 147 -0.91 9.52 5.81
N VAL A 148 -1.35 8.66 6.71
CA VAL A 148 -2.36 7.64 6.43
C VAL A 148 -3.41 7.71 7.54
N ALA A 149 -4.66 7.75 7.14
CA ALA A 149 -5.80 7.59 8.03
C ALA A 149 -6.66 6.42 7.54
N GLY A 150 -7.13 5.61 8.46
CA GLY A 150 -8.00 4.49 8.17
C GLY A 150 -8.97 4.27 9.31
N GLY A 151 -10.13 3.73 8.98
CA GLY A 151 -11.18 3.50 9.96
C GLY A 151 -12.07 2.33 9.60
N MET A 152 -12.77 1.88 10.60
CA MET A 152 -13.86 0.92 10.51
C MET A 152 -15.14 1.59 11.06
N GLY A 153 -16.21 1.55 10.28
CA GLY A 153 -17.51 2.02 10.75
C GLY A 153 -18.03 1.18 11.93
N SER A 154 -18.88 1.75 12.77
CA SER A 154 -19.59 0.98 13.79
C SER A 154 -20.54 -0.04 13.15
N TYR A 155 -20.72 -1.19 13.79
CA TYR A 155 -21.67 -2.20 13.33
C TYR A 155 -22.23 -3.03 14.50
N SER A 156 -23.36 -3.67 14.28
CA SER A 156 -23.94 -4.65 15.19
C SER A 156 -24.02 -6.02 14.53
N GLU A 157 -23.79 -7.05 15.32
CA GLU A 157 -24.02 -8.43 14.90
C GLU A 157 -25.53 -8.67 14.72
N GLY A 158 -25.88 -9.50 13.73
CA GLY A 158 -27.26 -9.90 13.52
C GLY A 158 -27.73 -10.88 14.60
N GLN A 159 -28.95 -10.69 15.11
CA GLN A 159 -29.62 -11.67 15.98
C GLN A 159 -30.16 -12.85 15.17
N SER A 160 -30.01 -14.05 15.66
CA SER A 160 -30.53 -15.28 15.05
C SER A 160 -30.87 -16.32 16.13
N ASN A 161 -31.38 -17.47 15.71
CA ASN A 161 -31.64 -18.58 16.65
C ASN A 161 -30.37 -19.13 17.32
N THR A 162 -29.19 -18.83 16.77
CA THR A 162 -27.88 -19.26 17.29
C THR A 162 -27.08 -18.10 17.87
N VAL A 163 -27.57 -16.86 17.78
CA VAL A 163 -26.98 -15.64 18.31
C VAL A 163 -28.02 -14.89 19.12
N SER A 164 -28.09 -15.22 20.40
CA SER A 164 -29.03 -14.60 21.34
C SER A 164 -28.49 -13.31 21.96
N SER A 165 -27.17 -13.12 21.94
CA SER A 165 -26.47 -11.98 22.54
C SER A 165 -25.58 -11.30 21.52
N PRO A 166 -26.14 -10.59 20.50
CA PRO A 166 -25.34 -9.88 19.51
C PRO A 166 -24.56 -8.73 20.17
N LEU A 167 -23.31 -8.54 19.70
CA LEU A 167 -22.46 -7.44 20.13
C LEU A 167 -22.56 -6.27 19.16
N THR A 168 -22.44 -5.08 19.69
CA THR A 168 -22.26 -3.85 18.91
C THR A 168 -20.83 -3.37 19.05
N TYR A 169 -20.20 -3.05 17.94
CA TYR A 169 -18.84 -2.58 17.86
C TYR A 169 -18.82 -1.10 17.50
N ASN A 170 -18.07 -0.32 18.25
CA ASN A 170 -17.90 1.10 17.98
C ASN A 170 -17.00 1.31 16.74
N ALA A 171 -17.14 2.48 16.13
CA ALA A 171 -16.23 2.88 15.06
C ALA A 171 -14.79 2.98 15.59
N ILE A 172 -13.83 2.66 14.73
CA ILE A 172 -12.40 2.78 15.02
C ILE A 172 -11.79 3.74 14.00
N ASP A 173 -11.09 4.75 14.49
CA ASP A 173 -10.32 5.67 13.67
C ASP A 173 -8.85 5.59 14.04
N ASN A 174 -8.02 5.35 13.03
CA ASN A 174 -6.57 5.26 13.15
C ASN A 174 -5.92 6.26 12.20
N TYR A 175 -4.86 6.91 12.62
CA TYR A 175 -4.01 7.68 11.71
C TYR A 175 -2.55 7.64 12.13
N THR A 176 -1.67 7.80 11.14
CA THR A 176 -0.23 7.92 11.37
C THR A 176 0.35 9.00 10.45
N THR A 177 1.26 9.79 11.00
CA THR A 177 2.19 10.64 10.23
C THR A 177 3.57 10.05 10.34
N THR A 178 4.18 9.69 9.23
CA THR A 178 5.44 8.94 9.17
C THR A 178 6.48 9.72 8.40
N ALA A 179 7.63 9.96 8.99
CA ALA A 179 8.83 10.44 8.31
C ALA A 179 9.55 9.25 7.64
N LEU A 180 10.07 9.47 6.44
CA LEU A 180 10.73 8.50 5.60
C LEU A 180 12.15 8.98 5.31
N VAL A 181 13.14 8.09 5.44
CA VAL A 181 14.52 8.37 5.03
C VAL A 181 15.17 7.10 4.52
N GLY A 182 15.97 7.21 3.48
CA GLY A 182 16.66 6.05 2.93
C GLY A 182 17.51 6.35 1.71
N LEU A 183 17.95 5.27 1.09
CA LEU A 183 18.74 5.27 -0.15
C LEU A 183 18.02 4.43 -1.21
N MET A 184 18.05 4.92 -2.43
CA MET A 184 17.57 4.25 -3.61
C MET A 184 18.71 4.14 -4.59
N SER A 185 18.87 3.00 -5.25
CA SER A 185 19.88 2.80 -6.28
C SER A 185 19.24 2.21 -7.52
N SER A 186 19.53 2.81 -8.67
CA SER A 186 19.22 2.26 -9.97
C SER A 186 20.52 1.83 -10.65
N HIS A 187 20.56 0.60 -11.16
CA HIS A 187 21.73 0.04 -11.83
C HIS A 187 21.32 -0.60 -13.16
N ARG A 188 21.98 -0.18 -14.25
CA ARG A 188 21.80 -0.79 -15.57
C ARG A 188 22.69 -2.01 -15.70
N LEU A 189 22.11 -3.20 -15.60
CA LEU A 189 22.83 -4.48 -15.77
C LEU A 189 23.22 -4.73 -17.21
N ALA A 190 22.32 -4.44 -18.16
CA ALA A 190 22.49 -4.56 -19.59
C ALA A 190 21.78 -3.39 -20.29
N GLU A 191 21.91 -3.28 -21.62
CA GLU A 191 21.29 -2.20 -22.40
C GLU A 191 19.78 -2.06 -22.15
N ARG A 192 19.09 -3.19 -21.95
CA ARG A 192 17.64 -3.26 -21.77
C ARG A 192 17.20 -3.75 -20.39
N THR A 193 18.15 -3.95 -19.46
CA THR A 193 17.82 -4.51 -18.15
C THR A 193 18.36 -3.62 -17.05
N SER A 194 17.49 -3.23 -16.13
CA SER A 194 17.82 -2.40 -14.96
C SER A 194 17.35 -3.04 -13.67
N LEU A 195 18.10 -2.81 -12.61
CA LEU A 195 17.74 -3.11 -11.22
C LEU A 195 17.46 -1.83 -10.48
N LEU A 196 16.45 -1.87 -9.61
CA LEU A 196 16.15 -0.83 -8.65
C LEU A 196 16.19 -1.46 -7.26
N ILE A 197 16.98 -0.88 -6.36
CA ILE A 197 17.11 -1.33 -4.97
C ILE A 197 16.84 -0.15 -4.07
N SER A 198 16.08 -0.35 -3.01
CA SER A 198 15.96 0.67 -1.97
C SER A 198 16.04 0.06 -0.58
N ALA A 199 16.57 0.83 0.36
CA ALA A 199 16.56 0.53 1.78
C ALA A 199 16.33 1.81 2.56
N GLY A 200 15.54 1.74 3.61
CA GLY A 200 15.20 2.92 4.40
C GLY A 200 14.60 2.58 5.74
N VAL A 201 14.31 3.64 6.46
CA VAL A 201 13.65 3.62 7.76
C VAL A 201 12.44 4.55 7.72
N GLU A 202 11.36 4.08 8.28
CA GLU A 202 10.13 4.81 8.53
C GLU A 202 10.05 5.10 10.03
N LYS A 203 9.73 6.36 10.40
CA LYS A 203 9.49 6.74 11.80
C LYS A 203 8.17 7.50 11.91
N ASP A 204 7.26 6.99 12.72
CA ASP A 204 6.04 7.71 13.04
C ASP A 204 6.37 8.89 13.97
N THR A 205 6.00 10.08 13.52
CA THR A 205 6.12 11.33 14.27
C THR A 205 4.85 11.62 15.05
N ASN A 206 3.72 11.11 14.57
CA ASN A 206 2.42 11.16 15.24
C ASN A 206 1.61 9.94 14.88
N ALA A 207 0.93 9.33 15.84
CA ALA A 207 0.05 8.19 15.64
C ALA A 207 -1.10 8.19 16.64
N ASN A 208 -2.29 7.85 16.14
CA ASN A 208 -3.45 7.51 16.95
C ASN A 208 -3.92 6.12 16.54
N ILE A 209 -4.05 5.24 17.51
CA ILE A 209 -4.51 3.87 17.30
C ILE A 209 -5.70 3.65 18.21
N GLY A 210 -6.87 3.51 17.61
CA GLY A 210 -8.12 3.29 18.32
C GLY A 210 -8.17 1.94 19.00
N ASN A 211 -9.04 1.82 20.00
CA ASN A 211 -9.37 0.56 20.64
C ASN A 211 -10.62 -0.03 20.02
N LEU A 212 -10.70 -1.36 20.02
CA LEU A 212 -11.95 -2.07 19.74
C LEU A 212 -12.82 -2.07 20.99
N ILE A 213 -13.92 -1.36 20.94
CA ILE A 213 -14.88 -1.27 22.05
C ILE A 213 -16.16 -1.97 21.62
N THR A 214 -16.65 -2.88 22.46
CA THR A 214 -17.90 -3.59 22.25
C THR A 214 -18.88 -3.28 23.37
N THR A 215 -20.15 -3.21 23.01
CA THR A 215 -21.29 -3.12 23.95
C THR A 215 -22.25 -4.26 23.67
N GLY A 216 -23.00 -4.67 24.68
CA GLY A 216 -23.93 -5.80 24.64
C GLY A 216 -23.91 -6.53 25.98
N ASN A 217 -23.75 -7.85 26.02
CA ASN A 217 -23.62 -8.64 27.25
C ASN A 217 -22.26 -8.47 27.95
N GLY A 218 -21.86 -7.23 28.15
CA GLY A 218 -20.58 -6.81 28.72
C GLY A 218 -19.90 -5.82 27.80
N GLU A 219 -19.24 -4.85 28.39
CA GLU A 219 -18.40 -3.90 27.68
C GLU A 219 -16.96 -4.43 27.66
N PHE A 220 -16.42 -4.59 26.46
CA PHE A 220 -15.02 -4.98 26.28
C PHE A 220 -14.29 -3.84 25.60
N ASN A 221 -13.14 -3.47 26.14
CA ASN A 221 -12.23 -2.50 25.55
C ASN A 221 -10.89 -3.19 25.28
N VAL A 222 -10.60 -3.43 24.01
CA VAL A 222 -9.40 -4.15 23.61
C VAL A 222 -8.50 -3.21 22.82
N ALA A 223 -7.27 -3.04 23.29
CA ALA A 223 -6.26 -2.30 22.54
C ALA A 223 -5.93 -3.06 21.24
N MET A 224 -6.15 -2.40 20.09
CA MET A 224 -5.92 -3.01 18.78
C MET A 224 -4.43 -3.23 18.49
N ASN A 225 -3.54 -2.55 19.22
CA ASN A 225 -2.11 -2.67 18.99
C ASN A 225 -1.31 -2.63 20.29
N ASN A 226 -1.04 -3.82 20.84
CA ASN A 226 -0.21 -3.99 22.02
C ASN A 226 1.30 -3.99 21.72
N ASN A 227 1.69 -3.98 20.44
CA ASN A 227 3.09 -4.07 20.00
C ASN A 227 3.41 -3.04 18.92
N TYR A 228 3.02 -1.79 19.16
CA TYR A 228 3.30 -0.68 18.26
C TYR A 228 4.79 -0.39 18.18
N ARG A 229 5.30 -0.28 16.95
CA ARG A 229 6.67 0.14 16.68
C ARG A 229 6.69 1.41 15.83
N SER A 230 7.16 2.50 16.40
CA SER A 230 7.27 3.79 15.73
C SER A 230 8.41 3.85 14.71
N VAL A 231 9.42 2.99 14.83
CA VAL A 231 10.57 2.94 13.91
C VAL A 231 10.57 1.58 13.20
N ARG A 232 10.57 1.61 11.88
CA ARG A 232 10.41 0.39 11.05
C ARG A 232 11.34 0.39 9.85
N PRO A 233 11.99 -0.74 9.53
CA PRO A 233 12.76 -0.89 8.30
C PRO A 233 11.84 -1.06 7.09
N THR A 234 12.33 -0.62 5.93
CA THR A 234 11.73 -0.89 4.63
C THR A 234 12.81 -1.20 3.61
N ALA A 235 12.53 -2.11 2.71
CA ALA A 235 13.41 -2.45 1.61
C ALA A 235 12.61 -2.78 0.36
N SER A 236 13.17 -2.52 -0.81
CA SER A 236 12.59 -2.99 -2.07
C SER A 236 13.66 -3.40 -3.07
N LEU A 237 13.27 -4.33 -3.94
CA LEU A 237 14.06 -4.79 -5.07
C LEU A 237 13.16 -4.82 -6.30
N GLY A 238 13.60 -4.26 -7.42
CA GLY A 238 12.90 -4.31 -8.69
C GLY A 238 13.86 -4.68 -9.83
N ALA A 239 13.38 -5.47 -10.77
CA ALA A 239 14.04 -5.78 -12.03
C ALA A 239 13.11 -5.40 -13.18
N PHE A 240 13.64 -4.70 -14.17
CA PHE A 240 12.91 -4.20 -15.32
C PHE A 240 13.63 -4.58 -16.59
N HIS A 241 12.90 -5.05 -17.58
CA HIS A 241 13.43 -5.41 -18.88
C HIS A 241 12.61 -4.74 -19.99
N ASP A 242 13.28 -3.94 -20.81
CA ASP A 242 12.69 -3.28 -21.97
C ASP A 242 12.62 -4.27 -23.14
N LEU A 243 11.40 -4.67 -23.51
CA LEU A 243 11.14 -5.53 -24.66
C LEU A 243 11.36 -4.76 -25.97
N SER A 244 10.95 -3.49 -25.97
CA SER A 244 11.14 -2.53 -27.06
C SER A 244 11.43 -1.13 -26.49
N ALA A 245 11.50 -0.13 -27.35
CA ALA A 245 11.61 1.28 -26.93
C ALA A 245 10.36 1.77 -26.17
N HIS A 246 9.22 1.08 -26.35
CA HIS A 246 7.93 1.48 -25.82
C HIS A 246 7.25 0.40 -24.95
N GLU A 247 7.94 -0.70 -24.67
CA GLU A 247 7.38 -1.81 -23.90
C GLU A 247 8.36 -2.30 -22.83
N ARG A 248 7.87 -2.55 -21.63
CA ARG A 248 8.66 -2.99 -20.49
C ARG A 248 7.89 -4.00 -19.66
N ILE A 249 8.57 -5.04 -19.22
CA ILE A 249 8.13 -5.89 -18.14
C ILE A 249 8.89 -5.56 -16.85
N GLY A 250 8.21 -5.66 -15.72
CA GLY A 250 8.79 -5.40 -14.42
C GLY A 250 8.38 -6.44 -13.39
N LEU A 251 9.31 -6.80 -12.52
CA LEU A 251 9.06 -7.58 -11.33
C LEU A 251 9.65 -6.84 -10.14
N SER A 252 8.87 -6.65 -9.09
CA SER A 252 9.35 -5.99 -7.87
C SER A 252 8.87 -6.70 -6.62
N ALA A 253 9.69 -6.62 -5.58
CA ALA A 253 9.39 -7.10 -4.24
C ALA A 253 9.62 -5.96 -3.24
N ILE A 254 8.69 -5.79 -2.31
CA ILE A 254 8.73 -4.78 -1.26
C ILE A 254 8.58 -5.48 0.08
N TYR A 255 9.54 -5.28 0.95
CA TYR A 255 9.51 -5.69 2.35
C TYR A 255 9.22 -4.48 3.21
N ARG A 256 8.26 -4.61 4.12
CA ARG A 256 7.87 -3.54 5.00
C ARG A 256 7.37 -4.07 6.33
N GLN A 257 7.66 -3.37 7.40
CA GLN A 257 7.00 -3.59 8.67
C GLN A 257 5.86 -2.59 8.82
N GLU A 258 4.66 -3.08 9.08
CA GLU A 258 3.48 -2.24 9.27
C GLU A 258 3.48 -1.58 10.65
N ALA A 259 2.85 -0.42 10.76
CA ALA A 259 2.75 0.34 12.00
C ALA A 259 2.01 -0.44 13.09
N TYR A 260 0.98 -1.17 12.67
CA TYR A 260 0.07 -1.88 13.56
C TYR A 260 0.61 -3.28 13.85
N GLN A 261 0.66 -3.63 15.13
CA GLN A 261 1.08 -4.95 15.65
C GLN A 261 2.46 -5.42 15.21
N ALA A 262 3.30 -4.52 14.71
CA ALA A 262 4.62 -4.82 14.18
C ALA A 262 4.62 -5.95 13.12
N LEU A 263 3.55 -6.05 12.34
CA LEU A 263 3.39 -7.04 11.29
C LEU A 263 4.37 -6.78 10.15
N THR A 264 4.95 -7.84 9.63
CA THR A 264 5.79 -7.76 8.44
C THR A 264 4.97 -8.10 7.21
N SER A 265 4.99 -7.21 6.22
CA SER A 265 4.38 -7.44 4.91
C SER A 265 5.45 -7.59 3.83
N THR A 266 5.22 -8.56 2.94
CA THR A 266 6.00 -8.73 1.71
C THR A 266 5.04 -8.64 0.54
N THR A 267 5.31 -7.70 -0.36
CA THR A 267 4.51 -7.51 -1.57
C THR A 267 5.36 -7.81 -2.79
N VAL A 268 4.87 -8.65 -3.67
CA VAL A 268 5.46 -8.92 -4.99
C VAL A 268 4.51 -8.40 -6.05
N MET A 269 5.06 -7.74 -7.05
CA MET A 269 4.29 -7.14 -8.14
C MET A 269 4.95 -7.43 -9.47
N ALA A 270 4.17 -7.89 -10.44
CA ALA A 270 4.57 -8.04 -11.83
C ALA A 270 3.77 -7.05 -12.70
N THR A 271 4.44 -6.37 -13.62
CA THR A 271 3.84 -5.34 -14.47
C THR A 271 4.25 -5.48 -15.92
N TYR A 272 3.35 -5.11 -16.82
CA TYR A 272 3.62 -4.83 -18.21
C TYR A 272 3.26 -3.38 -18.50
N THR A 273 4.18 -2.64 -19.10
CA THR A 273 4.07 -1.20 -19.33
C THR A 273 4.24 -0.90 -20.81
N VAL A 274 3.39 -0.04 -21.33
CA VAL A 274 3.42 0.45 -22.72
C VAL A 274 3.44 1.98 -22.73
N GLY A 275 4.35 2.54 -23.53
CA GLY A 275 4.39 3.96 -23.88
C GLY A 275 3.63 4.18 -25.19
N LEU A 276 2.63 5.04 -25.19
CA LEU A 276 1.77 5.38 -26.34
C LEU A 276 2.11 6.76 -26.90
#